data_b21ddafc2680c6e229c9118334cada99
#
_entry.id   b21ddafc2680c6e229c9118334cada99
#
_cell.length_a   1.000
_cell.length_b   1.000
_cell.length_c   1.000
_cell.angle_alpha   90.00
_cell.angle_beta   90.00
_cell.angle_gamma   90.00
#
_symmetry.space_group_name_H-M   'P 1'
#
loop_
_entity.id
_entity.type
_entity.pdbx_description
1 polymer ?
#
loop_
_entity_poly.entity_id
_entity_poly.type
_entity_poly.pdbx_seq_one_letter_code
_entity_poly.pdbx_strand_id
1 'polypeptide(L)' 'MPPDFGNRPLGPLQRNWLNYLRRNPGPNYVAMPQRDQRIAESLQARGLITMAPAAITDPKGLPVFVVEALEVQS' A
#
# COMPACT_ATOMS: atom_id res chain seq x y z
N MET A 1 -4.07 -26.43 -4.33
CA MET A 1 -4.98 -25.47 -3.73
C MET A 1 -4.46 -24.07 -3.93
N PRO A 2 -5.23 -23.19 -4.55
CA PRO A 2 -4.74 -21.86 -4.78
C PRO A 2 -4.52 -21.10 -3.46
N PRO A 3 -3.55 -20.20 -3.42
CA PRO A 3 -3.35 -19.40 -2.24
C PRO A 3 -4.55 -18.49 -1.98
N ASP A 4 -4.86 -18.31 -0.72
CA ASP A 4 -6.04 -17.59 -0.27
C ASP A 4 -5.80 -16.09 -0.09
N PHE A 5 -4.94 -15.49 -0.90
CA PHE A 5 -4.57 -14.10 -0.67
C PHE A 5 -5.76 -13.15 -0.72
N GLY A 6 -6.67 -13.39 -1.65
CA GLY A 6 -7.84 -12.53 -1.80
C GLY A 6 -8.91 -12.76 -0.76
N ASN A 7 -8.89 -13.90 -0.09
CA ASN A 7 -9.94 -14.30 0.86
C ASN A 7 -9.55 -14.12 2.32
N ARG A 8 -8.29 -13.89 2.58
CA ARG A 8 -7.85 -13.68 3.95
C ARG A 8 -8.31 -12.30 4.44
N PRO A 9 -8.78 -12.22 5.68
CA PRO A 9 -9.08 -10.91 6.25
C PRO A 9 -7.80 -10.07 6.36
N LEU A 10 -7.94 -8.78 6.21
CA LEU A 10 -6.82 -7.87 6.35
C LEU A 10 -6.37 -7.82 7.80
N GLY A 11 -5.05 -7.81 8.01
CA GLY A 11 -4.50 -7.55 9.31
C GLY A 11 -4.72 -6.09 9.71
N PRO A 12 -4.52 -5.75 10.99
CA PRO A 12 -4.79 -4.39 11.45
C PRO A 12 -3.93 -3.33 10.76
N LEU A 13 -2.66 -3.63 10.47
CA LEU A 13 -1.80 -2.66 9.78
C LEU A 13 -2.22 -2.49 8.34
N GLN A 14 -2.58 -3.58 7.65
CA GLN A 14 -3.06 -3.50 6.28
C GLN A 14 -4.36 -2.70 6.21
N ARG A 15 -5.25 -2.91 7.15
CA ARG A 15 -6.52 -2.20 7.20
C ARG A 15 -6.30 -0.71 7.44
N ASN A 16 -5.40 -0.36 8.35
CA ASN A 16 -5.09 1.04 8.62
C ASN A 16 -4.52 1.74 7.39
N TRP A 17 -3.61 1.09 6.68
CA TRP A 17 -3.04 1.60 5.45
C TRP A 17 -4.12 1.85 4.39
N LEU A 18 -4.96 0.85 4.18
CA LEU A 18 -6.00 0.94 3.17
C LEU A 18 -7.00 2.04 3.51
N ASN A 19 -7.41 2.16 4.77
CA ASN A 19 -8.32 3.20 5.20
C ASN A 19 -7.73 4.59 5.01
N TYR A 20 -6.45 4.75 5.33
CA TYR A 20 -5.76 6.02 5.11
C TYR A 20 -5.78 6.41 3.64
N LEU A 21 -5.44 5.46 2.76
CA LEU A 21 -5.39 5.74 1.33
C LEU A 21 -6.77 6.02 0.75
N ARG A 22 -7.80 5.40 1.28
CA ARG A 22 -9.17 5.67 0.84
C ARG A 22 -9.66 7.04 1.26
N ARG A 23 -9.18 7.52 2.40
CA ARG A 23 -9.51 8.87 2.88
C ARG A 23 -8.71 9.94 2.14
N ASN A 24 -7.60 9.55 1.53
CA ASN A 24 -6.71 10.46 0.82
C ASN A 24 -6.61 9.99 -0.63
N PRO A 25 -7.66 10.17 -1.43
CA PRO A 25 -7.65 9.71 -2.81
C PRO A 25 -6.60 10.46 -3.63
N GLY A 26 -6.14 9.80 -4.69
CA GLY A 26 -5.09 10.33 -5.53
C GLY A 26 -3.74 9.81 -5.11
N PRO A 27 -2.67 10.18 -5.83
CA PRO A 27 -1.34 9.69 -5.53
C PRO A 27 -0.82 10.28 -4.22
N ASN A 28 -0.32 9.42 -3.36
CA ASN A 28 0.28 9.80 -2.09
C ASN A 28 1.76 9.44 -2.13
N TYR A 29 2.62 10.39 -1.81
CA TYR A 29 4.05 10.16 -1.72
C TYR A 29 4.39 9.81 -0.29
N VAL A 30 4.81 8.58 -0.07
CA VAL A 30 5.01 8.05 1.28
C VAL A 30 6.40 7.47 1.41
N ALA A 31 7.16 7.96 2.40
CA ALA A 31 8.44 7.36 2.73
C ALA A 31 8.18 6.08 3.54
N MET A 32 8.77 4.98 3.11
CA MET A 32 8.47 3.68 3.69
C MET A 32 9.71 2.94 4.13
N PRO A 33 9.86 2.66 5.44
CA PRO A 33 10.83 1.67 5.88
C PRO A 33 10.41 0.29 5.37
N GLN A 34 11.32 -0.66 5.42
CA GLN A 34 11.09 -1.99 4.86
C GLN A 34 9.81 -2.64 5.36
N ARG A 35 9.49 -2.45 6.63
CA ARG A 35 8.28 -2.99 7.21
C ARG A 35 7.02 -2.48 6.50
N ASP A 36 6.97 -1.17 6.26
CA ASP A 36 5.82 -0.58 5.59
C ASP A 36 5.76 -0.98 4.12
N GLN A 37 6.92 -1.16 3.48
CA GLN A 37 6.97 -1.65 2.12
C GLN A 37 6.31 -3.02 2.01
N ARG A 38 6.56 -3.90 2.97
CA ARG A 38 5.95 -5.24 2.96
C ARG A 38 4.44 -5.18 3.11
N ILE A 39 3.95 -4.28 3.97
CA ILE A 39 2.52 -4.12 4.15
C ILE A 39 1.88 -3.62 2.85
N ALA A 40 2.48 -2.60 2.25
CA ALA A 40 1.97 -2.05 1.00
C ALA A 40 2.02 -3.07 -0.13
N GLU A 41 3.12 -3.84 -0.23
CA GLU A 41 3.24 -4.88 -1.24
C GLU A 41 2.15 -5.94 -1.10
N SER A 42 1.80 -6.28 0.12
CA SER A 42 0.73 -7.25 0.34
C SER A 42 -0.63 -6.71 -0.12
N LEU A 43 -0.87 -5.42 0.08
CA LEU A 43 -2.10 -4.80 -0.41
C LEU A 43 -2.11 -4.72 -1.93
N GLN A 44 -0.95 -4.43 -2.53
CA GLN A 44 -0.83 -4.41 -3.97
C GLN A 44 -1.07 -5.80 -4.57
N ALA A 45 -0.55 -6.83 -3.94
CA ALA A 45 -0.75 -8.21 -4.39
C ALA A 45 -2.23 -8.60 -4.36
N ARG A 46 -3.01 -7.99 -3.48
CA ARG A 46 -4.46 -8.22 -3.42
C ARG A 46 -5.24 -7.37 -4.42
N GLY A 47 -4.56 -6.49 -5.15
CA GLY A 47 -5.23 -5.61 -6.10
C GLY A 47 -5.98 -4.46 -5.46
N LEU A 48 -5.65 -4.11 -4.23
CA LEU A 48 -6.34 -3.04 -3.50
C LEU A 48 -5.69 -1.69 -3.64
N ILE A 49 -4.40 -1.66 -3.96
CA ILE A 49 -3.66 -0.42 -4.16
C ILE A 49 -2.68 -0.57 -5.32
N THR A 50 -2.18 0.56 -5.80
CA THR A 50 -1.00 0.59 -6.67
C THR A 50 0.15 1.21 -5.88
N MET A 51 1.37 0.75 -6.15
CA MET A 51 2.57 1.27 -5.51
C MET A 51 3.71 1.24 -6.52
N ALA A 52 4.42 2.36 -6.62
CA ALA A 52 5.58 2.44 -7.51
C ALA A 52 6.65 3.31 -6.86
N PRO A 53 7.93 3.00 -7.09
CA PRO A 53 8.99 3.85 -6.55
C PRO A 53 8.96 5.22 -7.18
N ALA A 54 9.14 6.26 -6.36
CA ALA A 54 9.13 7.64 -6.83
C ALA A 54 10.51 8.13 -7.25
N ALA A 55 11.55 7.31 -7.09
CA ALA A 55 12.95 7.63 -7.39
C ALA A 55 13.47 8.80 -6.55
N ILE A 56 12.90 9.02 -5.38
CA ILE A 56 13.38 10.02 -4.42
C ILE A 56 13.47 9.37 -3.03
N THR A 57 14.21 10.03 -2.14
CA THR A 57 14.30 9.61 -0.75
C THR A 57 13.90 10.77 0.14
N ASP A 58 13.45 10.46 1.35
CA ASP A 58 13.13 11.49 2.31
C ASP A 58 14.43 11.98 3.00
N PRO A 59 14.37 13.03 3.85
CA PRO A 59 15.56 13.54 4.52
C PRO A 59 16.28 12.51 5.40
N LYS A 60 15.58 11.45 5.81
CA LYS A 60 16.18 10.36 6.60
C LYS A 60 16.78 9.26 5.74
N GLY A 61 16.67 9.37 4.42
CA GLY A 61 17.20 8.38 3.51
C GLY A 61 16.26 7.23 3.19
N LEU A 62 15.01 7.32 3.62
CA LEU A 62 14.03 6.28 3.32
C LEU A 62 13.52 6.43 1.88
N PRO A 63 13.30 5.33 1.18
CA PRO A 63 12.74 5.40 -0.15
C PRO A 63 11.29 5.89 -0.11
N VAL A 64 10.92 6.73 -1.07
CA VAL A 64 9.58 7.26 -1.20
C VAL A 64 8.87 6.53 -2.33
N PHE A 65 7.62 6.17 -2.08
CA PHE A 65 6.79 5.48 -3.07
C PHE A 65 5.53 6.29 -3.34
N VAL A 66 5.04 6.17 -4.56
CA VAL A 66 3.74 6.72 -4.93
C VAL A 66 2.71 5.62 -4.71
N VAL A 67 1.75 5.86 -3.84
CA VAL A 67 0.77 4.86 -3.44
C VAL A 67 -0.63 5.42 -3.62
N GLU A 68 -1.51 4.62 -4.18
CA GLU A 68 -2.88 5.05 -4.43
C GLU A 68 -3.82 3.88 -4.23
N ALA A 69 -4.92 4.12 -3.53
CA ALA A 69 -5.94 3.10 -3.38
C ALA A 69 -6.72 2.94 -4.68
N LEU A 70 -6.93 1.71 -5.08
CA LEU A 70 -7.78 1.43 -6.23
C LEU A 70 -9.24 1.49 -5.81
N GLU A 71 -10.06 2.11 -6.64
CA GLU A 71 -11.49 2.12 -6.38
C GLU A 71 -12.04 0.72 -6.59
N VAL A 72 -12.78 0.27 -5.59
CA VAL A 72 -13.47 -1.01 -5.70
C VAL A 72 -14.84 -0.75 -6.26
N GLN A 73 -15.06 -1.23 -7.45
CA GLN A 73 -16.37 -1.19 -8.06
C GLN A 73 -17.21 -2.28 -7.43
N SER A 74 -18.09 -1.91 -6.61
CA SER A 74 -19.01 -2.87 -5.99
C SER A 74 -20.24 -3.07 -6.84
#